data_82cbf40c95429208fdd6930161447675
#
_entry.id   82cbf40c95429208fdd6930161447675
#
_cell.length_a   1.000
_cell.length_b   1.000
_cell.length_c   1.000
_cell.angle_alpha   90.00
_cell.angle_beta   90.00
_cell.angle_gamma   90.00
#
_symmetry.space_group_name_H-M   'P 1'
#
loop_
_entity.id
_entity.type
_entity.pdbx_description
1 polymer ?
#
loop_
_entity_poly.entity_id
_entity_poly.type
_entity_poly.pdbx_seq_one_letter_code
_entity_poly.pdbx_strand_id
1 'polypeptide(L)'
;MTNHGDFAHPSLLNAMTDIASQAAAAIMRVRENGAVARLKTDSSPVTEADEAAEAIILEGLARILPGIGVVSEEAAAQTETFQVPDPFILVDPLDGTREFIEGRDEFTVNIAIIQNGRPISGIVGAPALGTIWRGAMASGSERLHLPAGVAAKDAKDRSPLHTSAHRGGAWRAMVSRSHLDPATEAWLTRFSAIERMDCGSSVKFCRIAEGKADVYPRLGRTSEWDIAAGDAVLSAAGGLVLTPEGEPVRYGQVARNLKVPSFVAWCGAADAAKYSTV
;
A
#
# COMPACT_ATOMS: atom_id res chain seq x y z
N MET A 1 -21.98 -20.78 -10.18
CA MET A 1 -20.62 -20.35 -10.60
C MET A 1 -20.67 -18.83 -10.66
N THR A 2 -20.26 -18.18 -9.61
CA THR A 2 -20.12 -16.72 -9.59
C THR A 2 -19.01 -16.38 -10.57
N ASN A 3 -19.37 -15.70 -11.65
CA ASN A 3 -18.41 -15.14 -12.60
C ASN A 3 -17.61 -14.09 -11.80
N HIS A 4 -16.43 -14.49 -11.29
CA HIS A 4 -15.52 -13.55 -10.65
C HIS A 4 -15.07 -12.61 -11.75
N GLY A 5 -15.68 -11.42 -11.78
CA GLY A 5 -15.49 -10.43 -12.79
C GLY A 5 -14.00 -10.04 -12.93
N ASP A 6 -13.69 -9.37 -14.01
CA ASP A 6 -12.37 -8.80 -14.25
C ASP A 6 -12.01 -7.82 -13.13
N PHE A 7 -11.25 -8.29 -12.13
CA PHE A 7 -10.78 -7.50 -10.99
C PHE A 7 -9.85 -6.35 -11.37
N ALA A 8 -9.44 -6.29 -12.63
CA ALA A 8 -8.68 -5.19 -13.20
C ALA A 8 -9.56 -4.20 -13.98
N HIS A 9 -10.88 -4.42 -14.03
CA HIS A 9 -11.79 -3.58 -14.79
C HIS A 9 -11.83 -2.14 -14.24
N PRO A 10 -11.78 -1.09 -15.09
CA PRO A 10 -11.76 0.31 -14.65
C PRO A 10 -12.97 0.72 -13.79
N SER A 11 -14.15 0.14 -14.00
CA SER A 11 -15.33 0.45 -13.17
C SER A 11 -15.17 -0.03 -11.73
N LEU A 12 -14.55 -1.20 -11.52
CA LEU A 12 -14.24 -1.70 -10.19
C LEU A 12 -13.18 -0.83 -9.51
N LEU A 13 -12.16 -0.44 -10.27
CA LEU A 13 -11.12 0.46 -9.76
C LEU A 13 -11.72 1.83 -9.35
N ASN A 14 -12.70 2.35 -10.11
CA ASN A 14 -13.43 3.55 -9.71
C ASN A 14 -14.24 3.35 -8.43
N ALA A 15 -14.98 2.24 -8.32
CA ALA A 15 -15.78 1.95 -7.13
C ALA A 15 -14.90 1.78 -5.86
N MET A 16 -13.76 1.10 -5.96
CA MET A 16 -12.78 1.00 -4.88
C MET A 16 -12.17 2.37 -4.53
N THR A 17 -11.94 3.23 -5.53
CA THR A 17 -11.47 4.60 -5.32
C THR A 17 -12.50 5.43 -4.55
N ASP A 18 -13.78 5.31 -4.87
CA ASP A 18 -14.87 5.99 -4.16
C ASP A 18 -14.92 5.56 -2.69
N ILE A 19 -14.76 4.27 -2.41
CA ILE A 19 -14.70 3.72 -1.06
C ILE A 19 -13.49 4.30 -0.30
N ALA A 20 -12.30 4.27 -0.89
CA ALA A 20 -11.09 4.81 -0.28
C ALA A 20 -11.22 6.33 -0.01
N SER A 21 -11.86 7.08 -0.92
CA SER A 21 -12.10 8.51 -0.75
C SER A 21 -13.09 8.80 0.39
N GLN A 22 -14.13 7.98 0.56
CA GLN A 22 -15.08 8.11 1.67
C GLN A 22 -14.41 7.78 3.03
N ALA A 23 -13.60 6.74 3.08
CA ALA A 23 -12.79 6.40 4.24
C ALA A 23 -11.81 7.54 4.59
N ALA A 24 -11.15 8.11 3.58
CA ALA A 24 -10.29 9.29 3.73
C ALA A 24 -11.03 10.47 4.36
N ALA A 25 -12.29 10.73 3.98
CA ALA A 25 -13.10 11.79 4.58
C ALA A 25 -13.41 11.53 6.06
N ALA A 26 -13.63 10.26 6.46
CA ALA A 26 -13.82 9.92 7.87
C ALA A 26 -12.54 10.15 8.68
N ILE A 27 -11.39 9.72 8.15
CA ILE A 27 -10.07 9.95 8.77
C ILE A 27 -9.82 11.46 8.98
N MET A 28 -10.04 12.27 7.95
CA MET A 28 -9.80 13.71 8.03
C MET A 28 -10.73 14.40 9.03
N ARG A 29 -12.00 13.99 9.15
CA ARG A 29 -12.90 14.50 10.20
C ARG A 29 -12.41 14.21 11.61
N VAL A 30 -11.88 12.99 11.85
CA VAL A 30 -11.29 12.65 13.17
C VAL A 30 -10.06 13.50 13.42
N ARG A 31 -9.20 13.71 12.41
CA ARG A 31 -8.00 14.57 12.51
C ARG A 31 -8.36 16.01 12.92
N GLU A 32 -9.38 16.58 12.29
CA GLU A 32 -9.85 17.95 12.55
C GLU A 32 -10.43 18.12 13.96
N ASN A 33 -11.06 17.07 14.50
CA ASN A 33 -11.65 17.07 15.84
C ASN A 33 -10.65 16.72 16.96
N GLY A 34 -9.42 16.37 16.62
CA GLY A 34 -8.40 15.94 17.58
C GLY A 34 -8.55 14.45 17.92
N ALA A 35 -7.74 13.62 17.28
CA ALA A 35 -7.76 12.17 17.46
C ALA A 35 -7.31 11.75 18.86
N VAL A 36 -8.04 10.81 19.47
CA VAL A 36 -7.62 10.14 20.71
C VAL A 36 -7.01 8.79 20.34
N ALA A 37 -5.72 8.60 20.66
CA ALA A 37 -5.03 7.35 20.42
C ALA A 37 -5.23 6.37 21.59
N ARG A 38 -5.40 5.09 21.26
CA ARG A 38 -5.36 3.95 22.18
C ARG A 38 -4.24 3.00 21.74
N LEU A 39 -3.77 2.14 22.63
CA LEU A 39 -2.80 1.10 22.27
C LEU A 39 -3.53 -0.24 22.11
N LYS A 40 -3.22 -0.95 21.03
CA LYS A 40 -3.62 -2.34 20.81
C LYS A 40 -2.82 -3.28 21.74
N THR A 41 -3.17 -4.55 21.77
CA THR A 41 -2.47 -5.57 22.57
C THR A 41 -1.01 -5.76 22.20
N ASP A 42 -0.64 -5.49 20.96
CA ASP A 42 0.74 -5.52 20.45
C ASP A 42 1.49 -4.19 20.62
N SER A 43 0.90 -3.26 21.38
CA SER A 43 1.42 -1.90 21.63
C SER A 43 1.47 -0.99 20.39
N SER A 44 0.88 -1.35 19.27
CA SER A 44 0.66 -0.44 18.15
C SER A 44 -0.48 0.55 18.47
N PRO A 45 -0.41 1.81 18.01
CA PRO A 45 -1.49 2.75 18.21
C PRO A 45 -2.68 2.44 17.29
N VAL A 46 -3.89 2.74 17.77
CA VAL A 46 -5.14 2.76 17.03
C VAL A 46 -5.95 3.98 17.42
N THR A 47 -6.68 4.54 16.49
CA THR A 47 -7.54 5.70 16.74
C THR A 47 -8.96 5.43 16.25
N GLU A 48 -9.89 6.31 16.60
CA GLU A 48 -11.24 6.31 16.05
C GLU A 48 -11.24 6.46 14.51
N ALA A 49 -10.15 6.99 13.93
CA ALA A 49 -10.02 7.13 12.49
C ALA A 49 -9.86 5.77 11.80
N ASP A 50 -9.06 4.86 12.39
CA ASP A 50 -8.86 3.48 11.90
C ASP A 50 -10.21 2.75 11.86
N GLU A 51 -10.96 2.78 12.99
CA GLU A 51 -12.25 2.10 13.13
C GLU A 51 -13.31 2.66 12.16
N ALA A 52 -13.39 3.99 12.05
CA ALA A 52 -14.34 4.65 11.15
C ALA A 52 -14.04 4.40 9.67
N ALA A 53 -12.76 4.38 9.30
CA ALA A 53 -12.33 4.06 7.95
C ALA A 53 -12.61 2.59 7.62
N GLU A 54 -12.28 1.66 8.53
CA GLU A 54 -12.55 0.23 8.34
C GLU A 54 -14.02 -0.04 8.08
N ALA A 55 -14.92 0.50 8.91
CA ALA A 55 -16.36 0.30 8.75
C ALA A 55 -16.86 0.71 7.36
N ILE A 56 -16.42 1.87 6.85
CA ILE A 56 -16.78 2.37 5.52
C ILE A 56 -16.23 1.44 4.43
N ILE A 57 -14.97 1.01 4.58
CA ILE A 57 -14.31 0.16 3.58
C ILE A 57 -15.02 -1.21 3.51
N LEU A 58 -15.25 -1.86 4.64
CA LEU A 58 -15.86 -3.18 4.70
C LEU A 58 -17.30 -3.17 4.15
N GLU A 59 -18.12 -2.17 4.53
CA GLU A 59 -19.48 -2.00 3.98
C GLU A 59 -19.44 -1.78 2.46
N GLY A 60 -18.54 -0.90 2.00
CA GLY A 60 -18.38 -0.59 0.59
C GLY A 60 -17.97 -1.81 -0.23
N LEU A 61 -16.97 -2.56 0.24
CA LEU A 61 -16.46 -3.78 -0.42
C LEU A 61 -17.53 -4.88 -0.46
N ALA A 62 -18.27 -5.10 0.63
CA ALA A 62 -19.36 -6.07 0.66
C ALA A 62 -20.44 -5.80 -0.39
N ARG A 63 -20.68 -4.52 -0.73
CA ARG A 63 -21.64 -4.08 -1.74
C ARG A 63 -21.16 -4.30 -3.16
N ILE A 64 -19.87 -3.99 -3.46
CA ILE A 64 -19.35 -4.06 -4.83
C ILE A 64 -18.73 -5.42 -5.18
N LEU A 65 -18.29 -6.19 -4.18
CA LEU A 65 -17.65 -7.50 -4.30
C LEU A 65 -18.27 -8.51 -3.33
N PRO A 66 -19.58 -8.78 -3.42
CA PRO A 66 -20.25 -9.72 -2.51
C PRO A 66 -19.63 -11.11 -2.63
N GLY A 67 -19.31 -11.70 -1.46
CA GLY A 67 -18.74 -13.05 -1.38
C GLY A 67 -17.23 -13.15 -1.53
N ILE A 68 -16.52 -12.04 -1.78
CA ILE A 68 -15.06 -12.01 -1.69
C ILE A 68 -14.63 -11.79 -0.22
N GLY A 69 -13.75 -12.64 0.28
CA GLY A 69 -13.21 -12.51 1.63
C GLY A 69 -12.36 -11.24 1.80
N VAL A 70 -12.53 -10.54 2.91
CA VAL A 70 -11.74 -9.37 3.26
C VAL A 70 -10.92 -9.67 4.51
N VAL A 71 -9.65 -9.36 4.48
CA VAL A 71 -8.76 -9.35 5.65
C VAL A 71 -8.31 -7.91 5.85
N SER A 72 -8.73 -7.31 6.97
CA SER A 72 -8.31 -5.97 7.38
C SER A 72 -7.39 -6.03 8.58
N GLU A 73 -6.57 -5.01 8.78
CA GLU A 73 -5.66 -4.93 9.92
C GLU A 73 -6.40 -5.04 11.24
N GLU A 74 -7.49 -4.28 11.42
CA GLU A 74 -8.20 -4.19 12.69
C GLU A 74 -8.96 -5.49 13.01
N ALA A 75 -9.59 -6.13 12.01
CA ALA A 75 -10.20 -7.44 12.19
C ALA A 75 -9.16 -8.55 12.43
N ALA A 76 -7.99 -8.45 11.78
CA ALA A 76 -6.88 -9.37 11.96
C ALA A 76 -6.30 -9.35 13.38
N ALA A 77 -6.26 -8.18 14.01
CA ALA A 77 -5.80 -8.01 15.38
C ALA A 77 -6.70 -8.75 16.41
N GLN A 78 -7.94 -9.08 16.03
CA GLN A 78 -8.93 -9.77 16.88
C GLN A 78 -9.07 -11.27 16.59
N THR A 79 -8.32 -11.80 15.61
CA THR A 79 -8.49 -13.16 15.12
C THR A 79 -7.21 -13.97 15.24
N GLU A 80 -7.27 -15.11 15.92
CA GLU A 80 -6.10 -16.02 16.07
C GLU A 80 -5.84 -16.89 14.83
N THR A 81 -6.86 -17.13 14.00
CA THR A 81 -6.74 -18.00 12.82
C THR A 81 -7.42 -17.39 11.63
N PHE A 82 -6.68 -17.31 10.52
CA PHE A 82 -7.19 -16.82 9.24
C PHE A 82 -7.55 -17.99 8.31
N GLN A 83 -8.70 -17.90 7.66
CA GLN A 83 -8.96 -18.59 6.40
C GLN A 83 -8.98 -17.54 5.30
N VAL A 84 -8.03 -17.64 4.39
CA VAL A 84 -7.89 -16.68 3.30
C VAL A 84 -8.30 -17.41 2.01
N PRO A 85 -9.53 -17.17 1.50
CA PRO A 85 -9.94 -17.72 0.20
C PRO A 85 -9.13 -17.08 -0.94
N ASP A 86 -9.17 -17.66 -2.11
CA ASP A 86 -8.59 -17.07 -3.31
C ASP A 86 -9.72 -16.88 -4.35
N PRO A 87 -10.00 -15.67 -4.79
CA PRO A 87 -9.38 -14.38 -4.44
C PRO A 87 -9.83 -13.82 -3.09
N PHE A 88 -9.08 -12.85 -2.56
CA PHE A 88 -9.42 -12.11 -1.34
C PHE A 88 -8.93 -10.65 -1.41
N ILE A 89 -9.34 -9.83 -0.44
CA ILE A 89 -8.98 -8.42 -0.35
C ILE A 89 -8.18 -8.19 0.93
N LEU A 90 -7.07 -7.47 0.80
CA LEU A 90 -6.29 -6.94 1.92
C LEU A 90 -6.62 -5.45 2.11
N VAL A 91 -6.84 -5.05 3.35
CA VAL A 91 -7.18 -3.69 3.73
C VAL A 91 -6.32 -3.23 4.90
N ASP A 92 -5.72 -2.07 4.75
CA ASP A 92 -5.21 -1.29 5.86
C ASP A 92 -5.99 0.03 5.88
N PRO A 93 -6.87 0.22 6.88
CA PRO A 93 -7.72 1.41 6.94
C PRO A 93 -6.95 2.70 7.16
N LEU A 94 -5.82 2.63 7.88
CA LEU A 94 -4.95 3.78 8.17
C LEU A 94 -3.50 3.34 8.41
N ASP A 95 -2.77 3.06 7.33
CA ASP A 95 -1.31 2.85 7.42
C ASP A 95 -0.61 4.17 7.78
N GLY A 96 0.24 4.12 8.80
CA GLY A 96 0.91 5.29 9.33
C GLY A 96 0.13 5.97 10.46
N THR A 97 -0.50 5.21 11.35
CA THR A 97 -1.21 5.75 12.53
C THR A 97 -0.31 6.63 13.41
N ARG A 98 1.00 6.35 13.47
CA ARG A 98 1.97 7.22 14.16
C ARG A 98 2.10 8.57 13.50
N GLU A 99 2.28 8.60 12.18
CA GLU A 99 2.33 9.81 11.37
C GLU A 99 1.04 10.64 11.54
N PHE A 100 -0.12 9.97 11.55
CA PHE A 100 -1.41 10.59 11.78
C PHE A 100 -1.49 11.26 13.16
N ILE A 101 -1.11 10.56 14.23
CA ILE A 101 -1.12 11.08 15.62
C ILE A 101 -0.13 12.24 15.78
N GLU A 102 1.02 12.18 15.13
CA GLU A 102 2.05 13.23 15.14
C GLU A 102 1.68 14.45 14.25
N GLY A 103 0.50 14.43 13.61
CA GLY A 103 0.04 15.54 12.76
C GLY A 103 0.73 15.63 11.41
N ARG A 104 1.43 14.57 10.98
CA ARG A 104 2.07 14.49 9.66
C ARG A 104 1.04 14.15 8.57
N ASP A 105 1.42 14.33 7.31
CA ASP A 105 0.52 14.13 6.17
C ASP A 105 0.72 12.78 5.45
N GLU A 106 1.70 11.98 5.88
CA GLU A 106 2.12 10.75 5.20
C GLU A 106 1.48 9.51 5.85
N PHE A 107 0.16 9.44 5.82
CA PHE A 107 -0.64 8.26 6.18
C PHE A 107 -1.57 7.90 5.04
N THR A 108 -1.94 6.62 4.91
CA THR A 108 -2.68 6.14 3.74
C THR A 108 -3.80 5.17 4.09
N VAL A 109 -4.80 5.13 3.21
CA VAL A 109 -5.79 4.05 3.10
C VAL A 109 -5.31 3.09 2.03
N ASN A 110 -5.18 1.80 2.33
CA ASN A 110 -4.71 0.78 1.41
C ASN A 110 -5.80 -0.28 1.18
N ILE A 111 -6.13 -0.55 -0.09
CA ILE A 111 -7.06 -1.61 -0.50
C ILE A 111 -6.42 -2.35 -1.67
N ALA A 112 -6.28 -3.68 -1.57
CA ALA A 112 -5.72 -4.50 -2.64
C ALA A 112 -6.52 -5.79 -2.85
N ILE A 113 -6.76 -6.16 -4.11
CA ILE A 113 -7.33 -7.46 -4.48
C ILE A 113 -6.18 -8.41 -4.80
N ILE A 114 -6.18 -9.53 -4.11
CA ILE A 114 -5.19 -10.60 -4.26
C ILE A 114 -5.82 -11.77 -4.99
N GLN A 115 -5.11 -12.29 -5.97
CA GLN A 115 -5.48 -13.51 -6.69
C GLN A 115 -4.24 -14.34 -6.99
N ASN A 116 -4.29 -15.64 -6.74
CA ASN A 116 -3.16 -16.56 -6.90
C ASN A 116 -1.89 -16.10 -6.15
N GLY A 117 -2.08 -15.51 -4.95
CA GLY A 117 -1.01 -14.99 -4.12
C GLY A 117 -0.30 -13.75 -4.69
N ARG A 118 -0.94 -13.00 -5.59
CA ARG A 118 -0.40 -11.76 -6.17
C ARG A 118 -1.43 -10.62 -6.12
N PRO A 119 -1.01 -9.38 -5.90
CA PRO A 119 -1.90 -8.24 -5.98
C PRO A 119 -2.18 -7.93 -7.46
N ILE A 120 -3.45 -7.91 -7.84
CA ILE A 120 -3.89 -7.67 -9.23
C ILE A 120 -4.48 -6.29 -9.44
N SER A 121 -4.99 -5.68 -8.40
CA SER A 121 -5.40 -4.28 -8.37
C SER A 121 -5.24 -3.70 -6.98
N GLY A 122 -5.00 -2.40 -6.88
CA GLY A 122 -4.80 -1.72 -5.61
C GLY A 122 -5.04 -0.22 -5.65
N ILE A 123 -5.41 0.29 -4.49
CA ILE A 123 -5.63 1.72 -4.20
C ILE A 123 -4.76 2.11 -3.02
N VAL A 124 -3.97 3.15 -3.17
CA VAL A 124 -3.28 3.86 -2.10
C VAL A 124 -3.83 5.29 -2.06
N GLY A 125 -4.63 5.60 -1.06
CA GLY A 125 -5.16 6.92 -0.86
C GLY A 125 -4.41 7.67 0.25
N ALA A 126 -3.90 8.87 -0.01
CA ALA A 126 -3.27 9.72 0.99
C ALA A 126 -4.20 10.91 1.31
N PRO A 127 -5.02 10.82 2.38
CA PRO A 127 -6.08 11.78 2.67
C PRO A 127 -5.58 13.22 2.80
N ALA A 128 -4.52 13.44 3.56
CA ALA A 128 -3.97 14.76 3.80
C ALA A 128 -3.29 15.39 2.58
N LEU A 129 -2.83 14.53 1.63
CA LEU A 129 -2.24 14.99 0.37
C LEU A 129 -3.28 15.21 -0.74
N GLY A 130 -4.56 14.89 -0.50
CA GLY A 130 -5.62 14.94 -1.51
C GLY A 130 -5.27 14.12 -2.75
N THR A 131 -4.61 12.98 -2.58
CA THR A 131 -4.05 12.21 -3.68
C THR A 131 -4.41 10.74 -3.55
N ILE A 132 -4.78 10.12 -4.66
CA ILE A 132 -4.92 8.67 -4.78
C ILE A 132 -4.02 8.16 -5.88
N TRP A 133 -3.26 7.12 -5.58
CA TRP A 133 -2.59 6.28 -6.56
C TRP A 133 -3.35 4.98 -6.68
N ARG A 134 -3.56 4.52 -7.89
CA ARG A 134 -4.26 3.28 -8.16
C ARG A 134 -3.67 2.55 -9.34
N GLY A 135 -3.75 1.25 -9.34
CA GLY A 135 -3.21 0.43 -10.41
C GLY A 135 -3.89 -0.91 -10.51
N ALA A 136 -3.91 -1.45 -11.72
CA ALA A 136 -4.29 -2.82 -12.00
C ALA A 136 -3.43 -3.37 -13.12
N MET A 137 -3.00 -4.63 -12.99
CA MET A 137 -2.03 -5.26 -13.91
C MET A 137 -2.44 -5.19 -15.38
N ALA A 138 -3.74 -5.24 -15.69
CA ALA A 138 -4.23 -5.20 -17.05
C ALA A 138 -4.47 -3.79 -17.60
N SER A 139 -4.60 -2.76 -16.74
CA SER A 139 -4.98 -1.39 -17.14
C SER A 139 -3.94 -0.32 -16.83
N GLY A 140 -2.81 -0.71 -16.22
CA GLY A 140 -1.75 0.24 -15.83
C GLY A 140 -2.03 0.94 -14.52
N SER A 141 -1.29 1.99 -14.24
CA SER A 141 -1.33 2.74 -12.98
C SER A 141 -1.47 4.24 -13.24
N GLU A 142 -2.17 4.94 -12.37
CA GLU A 142 -2.36 6.39 -12.45
C GLU A 142 -2.41 7.05 -11.07
N ARG A 143 -2.07 8.33 -11.05
CA ARG A 143 -2.27 9.24 -9.91
C ARG A 143 -3.43 10.16 -10.19
N LEU A 144 -4.28 10.36 -9.18
CA LEU A 144 -5.41 11.27 -9.19
C LEU A 144 -5.20 12.34 -8.12
N HIS A 145 -5.47 13.61 -8.45
CA HIS A 145 -5.77 14.59 -7.41
C HIS A 145 -7.23 14.42 -7.01
N LEU A 146 -7.46 13.89 -5.82
CA LEU A 146 -8.78 13.56 -5.31
C LEU A 146 -8.85 13.90 -3.81
N PRO A 147 -9.36 15.08 -3.47
CA PRO A 147 -9.64 15.43 -2.07
C PRO A 147 -10.55 14.40 -1.40
N ALA A 148 -10.37 14.21 -0.11
CA ALA A 148 -11.13 13.26 0.70
C ALA A 148 -12.65 13.48 0.54
N GLY A 149 -13.41 12.41 0.30
CA GLY A 149 -14.86 12.43 0.09
C GLY A 149 -15.31 12.78 -1.33
N VAL A 150 -14.40 13.15 -2.24
CA VAL A 150 -14.74 13.43 -3.64
C VAL A 150 -14.84 12.13 -4.43
N ALA A 151 -15.81 11.99 -5.32
CA ALA A 151 -15.99 10.80 -6.14
C ALA A 151 -14.92 10.69 -7.24
N ALA A 152 -14.52 9.46 -7.56
CA ALA A 152 -13.48 9.15 -8.55
C ALA A 152 -13.73 9.80 -9.94
N LYS A 153 -15.00 9.91 -10.34
CA LYS A 153 -15.39 10.57 -11.60
C LYS A 153 -15.05 12.05 -11.63
N ASP A 154 -14.98 12.70 -10.48
CA ASP A 154 -14.71 14.14 -10.31
C ASP A 154 -13.23 14.42 -10.00
N ALA A 155 -12.37 13.39 -10.10
CA ALA A 155 -10.94 13.51 -9.91
C ALA A 155 -10.32 14.47 -10.93
N LYS A 156 -9.43 15.32 -10.44
CA LYS A 156 -8.65 16.25 -11.25
C LYS A 156 -7.24 15.71 -11.49
N ASP A 157 -6.55 16.26 -12.46
CA ASP A 157 -5.12 16.03 -12.71
C ASP A 157 -4.75 14.53 -12.74
N ARG A 158 -5.47 13.76 -13.55
CA ARG A 158 -5.16 12.36 -13.80
C ARG A 158 -3.85 12.26 -14.57
N SER A 159 -2.91 11.50 -14.02
CA SER A 159 -1.60 11.30 -14.65
C SER A 159 -1.26 9.82 -14.66
N PRO A 160 -0.97 9.20 -15.81
CA PRO A 160 -0.47 7.85 -15.87
C PRO A 160 0.86 7.76 -15.13
N LEU A 161 1.12 6.61 -14.52
CA LEU A 161 2.35 6.35 -13.78
C LEU A 161 3.22 5.38 -14.55
N HIS A 162 4.49 5.72 -14.60
CA HIS A 162 5.53 4.85 -15.14
C HIS A 162 6.79 4.99 -14.27
N THR A 163 7.35 3.87 -13.88
CA THR A 163 8.65 3.86 -13.22
C THR A 163 9.72 4.41 -14.18
N SER A 164 10.79 4.93 -13.62
CA SER A 164 11.94 5.37 -14.38
C SER A 164 13.13 4.48 -14.02
N ALA A 165 13.70 3.75 -14.97
CA ALA A 165 14.92 3.00 -14.75
C ALA A 165 16.02 3.91 -14.20
N HIS A 166 16.85 3.38 -13.30
CA HIS A 166 17.99 4.12 -12.77
C HIS A 166 18.96 4.52 -13.89
N ARG A 167 19.24 5.80 -14.04
CA ARG A 167 20.05 6.35 -15.14
C ARG A 167 21.50 6.63 -14.77
N GLY A 168 21.98 6.06 -13.67
CA GLY A 168 23.29 6.34 -13.07
C GLY A 168 23.26 7.49 -12.07
N GLY A 169 24.38 7.73 -11.40
CA GLY A 169 24.48 8.68 -10.30
C GLY A 169 24.07 8.06 -8.95
N ALA A 170 23.63 8.90 -8.01
CA ALA A 170 23.16 8.44 -6.71
C ALA A 170 21.80 7.73 -6.83
N TRP A 171 21.63 6.62 -6.13
CA TRP A 171 20.37 5.92 -5.99
C TRP A 171 19.41 6.68 -5.10
N ARG A 172 18.20 6.97 -5.58
CA ARG A 172 17.13 7.59 -4.80
C ARG A 172 16.40 6.50 -4.03
N ALA A 173 16.74 6.33 -2.76
CA ALA A 173 16.19 5.29 -1.91
C ALA A 173 15.11 5.86 -0.99
N MET A 174 13.89 5.35 -1.11
CA MET A 174 12.86 5.57 -0.10
C MET A 174 13.23 4.80 1.16
N VAL A 175 13.16 5.45 2.31
CA VAL A 175 13.36 4.82 3.61
C VAL A 175 12.20 5.13 4.55
N SER A 176 11.91 4.19 5.45
CA SER A 176 10.85 4.42 6.44
C SER A 176 11.33 5.43 7.48
N ARG A 177 10.57 6.51 7.67
CA ARG A 177 10.88 7.51 8.69
C ARG A 177 10.81 6.93 10.09
N SER A 178 9.80 6.12 10.39
CA SER A 178 9.49 5.64 11.74
C SER A 178 9.99 4.23 12.04
N HIS A 179 10.40 3.45 10.99
CA HIS A 179 10.73 2.03 11.12
C HIS A 179 11.99 1.64 10.32
N LEU A 180 12.99 2.53 10.27
CA LEU A 180 14.27 2.19 9.66
C LEU A 180 15.06 1.28 10.61
N ASP A 181 15.32 0.07 10.18
CA ASP A 181 15.99 -0.97 10.96
C ASP A 181 17.45 -1.15 10.54
N PRO A 182 18.32 -1.70 11.44
CA PRO A 182 19.75 -1.88 11.14
C PRO A 182 20.05 -2.76 9.93
N ALA A 183 19.20 -3.76 9.62
CA ALA A 183 19.39 -4.62 8.45
C ALA A 183 19.13 -3.85 7.16
N THR A 184 18.09 -3.00 7.13
CA THR A 184 17.83 -2.08 6.01
C THR A 184 18.98 -1.10 5.82
N GLU A 185 19.52 -0.52 6.91
CA GLU A 185 20.71 0.36 6.85
C GLU A 185 21.91 -0.36 6.24
N ALA A 186 22.23 -1.56 6.70
CA ALA A 186 23.32 -2.36 6.17
C ALA A 186 23.10 -2.72 4.69
N TRP A 187 21.86 -3.02 4.30
CA TRP A 187 21.53 -3.35 2.92
C TRP A 187 21.79 -2.16 1.97
N LEU A 188 21.49 -0.95 2.41
CA LEU A 188 21.69 0.26 1.62
C LEU A 188 23.18 0.56 1.32
N THR A 189 24.13 0.02 2.09
CA THR A 189 25.58 0.18 1.83
C THR A 189 26.07 -0.48 0.54
N ARG A 190 25.23 -1.28 -0.14
CA ARG A 190 25.52 -1.89 -1.45
C ARG A 190 25.64 -0.86 -2.57
N PHE A 191 25.09 0.32 -2.39
CA PHE A 191 25.13 1.38 -3.37
C PHE A 191 26.33 2.30 -3.10
N SER A 192 27.08 2.59 -4.15
CA SER A 192 28.27 3.49 -4.06
C SER A 192 27.89 4.95 -3.74
N ALA A 193 26.70 5.37 -4.15
CA ALA A 193 26.14 6.68 -3.84
C ALA A 193 24.61 6.56 -3.68
N ILE A 194 24.08 7.15 -2.62
CA ILE A 194 22.68 7.05 -2.27
C ILE A 194 22.14 8.40 -1.78
N GLU A 195 20.97 8.77 -2.29
CA GLU A 195 20.13 9.86 -1.79
C GLU A 195 18.97 9.24 -1.02
N ARG A 196 18.90 9.47 0.27
CA ARG A 196 17.83 8.95 1.13
C ARG A 196 16.67 9.91 1.14
N MET A 197 15.46 9.35 0.97
CA MET A 197 14.21 10.07 0.95
C MET A 197 13.28 9.49 2.03
N ASP A 198 13.21 10.17 3.18
CA ASP A 198 12.37 9.75 4.30
C ASP A 198 10.89 9.97 3.96
N CYS A 199 10.08 8.91 4.15
CA CYS A 199 8.64 8.99 3.94
C CYS A 199 7.91 8.00 4.85
N GLY A 200 6.70 8.36 5.30
CA GLY A 200 5.78 7.46 6.00
C GLY A 200 5.03 6.53 5.05
N SER A 201 4.42 5.49 5.59
CA SER A 201 3.39 4.65 5.00
C SER A 201 3.70 4.07 3.61
N SER A 202 2.69 3.57 2.90
CA SER A 202 2.76 2.99 1.55
C SER A 202 3.02 4.01 0.44
N VAL A 203 3.03 5.33 0.75
CA VAL A 203 3.43 6.40 -0.21
C VAL A 203 4.79 6.12 -0.86
N LYS A 204 5.68 5.40 -0.20
CA LYS A 204 7.01 5.04 -0.71
C LYS A 204 6.94 4.26 -2.03
N PHE A 205 6.02 3.31 -2.17
CA PHE A 205 5.78 2.60 -3.44
C PHE A 205 5.32 3.54 -4.55
N CYS A 206 4.44 4.47 -4.18
CA CYS A 206 3.88 5.44 -5.10
C CYS A 206 4.95 6.39 -5.65
N ARG A 207 5.95 6.77 -4.83
CA ARG A 207 7.08 7.60 -5.29
C ARG A 207 7.95 6.87 -6.32
N ILE A 208 8.13 5.55 -6.18
CA ILE A 208 8.82 4.76 -7.22
C ILE A 208 7.95 4.67 -8.47
N ALA A 209 6.65 4.41 -8.34
CA ALA A 209 5.71 4.38 -9.45
C ALA A 209 5.64 5.70 -10.24
N GLU A 210 5.85 6.85 -9.56
CA GLU A 210 5.97 8.19 -10.17
C GLU A 210 7.34 8.43 -10.85
N GLY A 211 8.29 7.50 -10.79
CA GLY A 211 9.66 7.70 -11.26
C GLY A 211 10.48 8.69 -10.42
N LYS A 212 10.02 9.01 -9.21
CA LYS A 212 10.69 9.95 -8.28
C LYS A 212 11.71 9.29 -7.38
N ALA A 213 11.67 7.96 -7.24
CA ALA A 213 12.61 7.16 -6.50
C ALA A 213 12.94 5.88 -7.28
N ASP A 214 14.03 5.22 -6.91
CA ASP A 214 14.56 4.07 -7.62
C ASP A 214 14.35 2.76 -6.84
N VAL A 215 14.41 2.82 -5.50
CA VAL A 215 14.39 1.63 -4.65
C VAL A 215 13.75 1.93 -3.29
N TYR A 216 13.06 0.93 -2.71
CA TYR A 216 12.58 0.96 -1.33
C TYR A 216 12.84 -0.39 -0.67
N PRO A 217 13.95 -0.53 0.07
CA PRO A 217 14.21 -1.70 0.90
C PRO A 217 13.47 -1.59 2.24
N ARG A 218 12.92 -2.71 2.70
CA ARG A 218 12.43 -2.89 4.06
C ARG A 218 12.73 -4.30 4.52
N LEU A 219 13.77 -4.46 5.36
CA LEU A 219 14.21 -5.74 5.87
C LEU A 219 13.60 -6.07 7.24
N GLY A 220 13.04 -5.06 7.91
CA GLY A 220 12.18 -5.24 9.07
C GLY A 220 10.81 -5.79 8.69
N ARG A 221 10.21 -6.55 9.61
CA ARG A 221 8.88 -7.15 9.42
C ARG A 221 7.80 -6.10 9.17
N THR A 222 6.84 -6.45 8.33
CA THR A 222 5.63 -5.67 8.05
C THR A 222 4.48 -6.64 7.77
N SER A 223 3.27 -6.14 7.65
CA SER A 223 2.11 -6.96 7.31
C SER A 223 1.83 -6.93 5.80
N GLU A 224 1.11 -7.93 5.31
CA GLU A 224 0.76 -7.98 3.89
C GLU A 224 -0.14 -6.81 3.47
N TRP A 225 -1.03 -6.35 4.34
CA TRP A 225 -1.92 -5.21 4.07
C TRP A 225 -1.19 -3.86 3.99
N ASP A 226 -0.01 -3.70 4.63
CA ASP A 226 0.82 -2.49 4.53
C ASP A 226 1.40 -2.30 3.12
N ILE A 227 1.58 -3.41 2.36
CA ILE A 227 2.36 -3.38 1.13
C ILE A 227 1.58 -3.77 -0.13
N ALA A 228 0.50 -4.56 -0.01
CA ALA A 228 -0.19 -5.15 -1.15
C ALA A 228 -0.75 -4.10 -2.13
N ALA A 229 -1.33 -3.02 -1.62
CA ALA A 229 -1.85 -1.94 -2.46
C ALA A 229 -0.72 -1.18 -3.17
N GLY A 230 0.35 -0.89 -2.43
CA GLY A 230 1.56 -0.25 -2.99
C GLY A 230 2.24 -1.11 -4.06
N ASP A 231 2.33 -2.44 -3.84
CA ASP A 231 2.84 -3.38 -4.83
C ASP A 231 1.97 -3.39 -6.10
N ALA A 232 0.63 -3.45 -5.97
CA ALA A 232 -0.26 -3.39 -7.12
C ALA A 232 -0.04 -2.13 -7.97
N VAL A 233 0.04 -0.96 -7.31
CA VAL A 233 0.28 0.33 -7.97
C VAL A 233 1.65 0.35 -8.66
N LEU A 234 2.69 -0.08 -7.96
CA LEU A 234 4.06 -0.10 -8.48
C LEU A 234 4.23 -1.09 -9.62
N SER A 235 3.72 -2.32 -9.46
CA SER A 235 3.79 -3.36 -10.48
C SER A 235 3.05 -2.95 -11.76
N ALA A 236 1.88 -2.32 -11.64
CA ALA A 236 1.13 -1.78 -12.76
C ALA A 236 1.82 -0.58 -13.45
N ALA A 237 2.76 0.09 -12.76
CA ALA A 237 3.60 1.16 -13.32
C ALA A 237 4.90 0.65 -13.96
N GLY A 238 5.18 -0.67 -13.91
CA GLY A 238 6.37 -1.31 -14.49
C GLY A 238 7.50 -1.60 -13.50
N GLY A 239 7.28 -1.35 -12.21
CA GLY A 239 8.18 -1.77 -11.13
C GLY A 239 7.89 -3.18 -10.61
N LEU A 240 8.53 -3.56 -9.53
CA LEU A 240 8.32 -4.87 -8.90
C LEU A 240 8.68 -4.86 -7.41
N VAL A 241 8.08 -5.79 -6.65
CA VAL A 241 8.38 -6.01 -5.24
C VAL A 241 8.87 -7.43 -5.07
N LEU A 242 10.11 -7.58 -4.62
CA LEU A 242 10.80 -8.86 -4.48
C LEU A 242 11.28 -9.07 -3.04
N THR A 243 11.51 -10.33 -2.66
CA THR A 243 12.34 -10.62 -1.49
C THR A 243 13.79 -10.15 -1.74
N PRO A 244 14.63 -10.02 -0.72
CA PRO A 244 16.05 -9.70 -0.91
C PRO A 244 16.78 -10.69 -1.83
N GLU A 245 16.30 -11.95 -1.90
CA GLU A 245 16.86 -13.01 -2.74
C GLU A 245 16.38 -12.91 -4.21
N GLY A 246 15.47 -11.98 -4.53
CA GLY A 246 14.98 -11.76 -5.89
C GLY A 246 13.71 -12.51 -6.25
N GLU A 247 13.09 -13.20 -5.30
CA GLU A 247 11.82 -13.89 -5.52
C GLU A 247 10.62 -12.95 -5.35
N PRO A 248 9.55 -13.09 -6.15
CA PRO A 248 8.35 -12.29 -5.96
C PRO A 248 7.74 -12.48 -4.57
N VAL A 249 7.36 -11.39 -3.90
CA VAL A 249 6.60 -11.47 -2.66
C VAL A 249 5.28 -12.17 -2.92
N ARG A 250 4.89 -13.06 -1.99
CA ARG A 250 3.63 -13.82 -2.03
C ARG A 250 2.72 -13.40 -0.89
N TYR A 251 1.44 -13.27 -1.23
CA TYR A 251 0.38 -12.84 -0.32
C TYR A 251 -0.53 -14.01 0.08
N GLY A 252 -1.27 -13.86 1.19
CA GLY A 252 -2.12 -14.91 1.73
C GLY A 252 -1.32 -15.93 2.58
N GLN A 253 -0.20 -15.54 3.15
CA GLN A 253 0.70 -16.41 3.91
C GLN A 253 0.22 -16.62 5.36
N VAL A 254 -0.89 -17.34 5.51
CA VAL A 254 -1.54 -17.61 6.80
C VAL A 254 -0.56 -18.24 7.82
N ALA A 255 0.31 -19.15 7.36
CA ALA A 255 1.33 -19.77 8.22
C ALA A 255 2.32 -18.78 8.84
N ARG A 256 2.38 -17.56 8.32
CA ARG A 256 3.19 -16.44 8.83
C ARG A 256 2.34 -15.35 9.47
N ASN A 257 1.08 -15.61 9.78
CA ASN A 257 0.12 -14.61 10.25
C ASN A 257 0.08 -13.37 9.33
N LEU A 258 0.11 -13.60 8.02
CA LEU A 258 0.13 -12.55 6.98
C LEU A 258 1.27 -11.53 7.17
N LYS A 259 2.40 -11.95 7.73
CA LYS A 259 3.60 -11.11 7.88
C LYS A 259 4.56 -11.31 6.71
N VAL A 260 5.09 -10.21 6.21
CA VAL A 260 6.17 -10.16 5.23
C VAL A 260 7.49 -9.96 5.97
N PRO A 261 8.44 -10.89 5.90
CA PRO A 261 9.68 -10.79 6.68
C PRO A 261 10.60 -9.67 6.19
N SER A 262 10.72 -9.53 4.87
CA SER A 262 11.53 -8.51 4.22
C SER A 262 11.16 -8.39 2.74
N PHE A 263 11.37 -7.21 2.14
CA PHE A 263 11.19 -6.98 0.72
C PHE A 263 12.07 -5.82 0.22
N VAL A 264 12.21 -5.75 -1.10
CA VAL A 264 12.77 -4.61 -1.81
C VAL A 264 11.85 -4.27 -2.99
N ALA A 265 11.35 -3.04 -3.01
CA ALA A 265 10.60 -2.51 -4.14
C ALA A 265 11.56 -1.79 -5.11
N TRP A 266 11.44 -2.08 -6.40
CA TRP A 266 12.35 -1.63 -7.44
C TRP A 266 11.64 -0.87 -8.55
N CYS A 267 12.33 0.09 -9.12
CA CYS A 267 11.86 0.80 -10.31
C CYS A 267 11.89 -0.05 -11.59
N GLY A 268 12.63 -1.15 -11.64
CA GLY A 268 12.68 -2.03 -12.81
C GLY A 268 13.42 -3.34 -12.60
N ALA A 269 13.16 -4.31 -13.48
CA ALA A 269 13.70 -5.67 -13.38
C ALA A 269 15.21 -5.75 -13.58
N ALA A 270 15.78 -4.91 -14.47
CA ALA A 270 17.22 -4.88 -14.71
C ALA A 270 18.01 -4.47 -13.47
N ASP A 271 17.48 -3.49 -12.73
CA ASP A 271 18.07 -3.00 -11.49
C ASP A 271 17.92 -4.05 -10.37
N ALA A 272 16.74 -4.66 -10.25
CA ALA A 272 16.51 -5.75 -9.32
C ALA A 272 17.47 -6.92 -9.53
N ALA A 273 17.62 -7.38 -10.77
CA ALA A 273 18.52 -8.50 -11.11
C ALA A 273 19.99 -8.23 -10.73
N LYS A 274 20.42 -6.98 -10.79
CA LYS A 274 21.80 -6.59 -10.43
C LYS A 274 22.09 -6.65 -8.92
N TYR A 275 21.08 -6.39 -8.07
CA TYR A 275 21.28 -6.22 -6.63
C TYR A 275 20.56 -7.26 -5.76
N SER A 276 19.72 -8.13 -6.32
CA SER A 276 19.06 -9.22 -5.59
C SER A 276 19.92 -10.48 -5.44
N THR A 277 21.01 -10.61 -6.18
CA THR A 277 21.96 -11.71 -5.98
C THR A 277 22.89 -11.39 -4.82
N VAL A 278 22.83 -12.23 -3.80
CA VAL A 278 23.79 -12.28 -2.68
C VAL A 278 25.06 -12.96 -3.13
#